data_e773a8c7996ec696553d91fce1a5a115
#
_entry.id   e773a8c7996ec696553d91fce1a5a115
#
_cell.length_a   1.000
_cell.length_b   1.000
_cell.length_c   1.000
_cell.angle_alpha   90.00
_cell.angle_beta   90.00
_cell.angle_gamma   90.00
#
_symmetry.space_group_name_H-M   'P 1'
#
loop_
_entity.id
_entity.type
_entity.pdbx_description
1 polymer ?
#
loop_
_entity_poly.entity_id
_entity_poly.type
_entity_poly.pdbx_seq_one_letter_code
_entity_poly.pdbx_strand_id
1 'polypeptide(L)'
;LFPLFVLADKDTPMNKWVNAECGERIDNKVKSKLGLLAFRPAWHLTEIPLAVHIGVKGESGSIEYMNPEHVWCEVSYKDDVDYQPLANERGVINGKFSPKKAYLDYVPVDGYYKYKTSPNQLGEWIMAGEIFVHKVLTDGEVRDILTEKGYRPMPRKDGDIDLSEYGF
;
A
#
# COMPACT_ATOMS: atom_id res chain seq x y z
N LEU A 1 -11.31 -5.57 8.49
CA LEU A 1 -10.38 -5.22 7.41
C LEU A 1 -9.26 -6.25 7.31
N PHE A 2 -8.73 -6.42 6.11
CA PHE A 2 -7.65 -7.37 5.85
C PHE A 2 -6.58 -6.71 4.98
N PRO A 3 -5.28 -7.07 5.17
CA PRO A 3 -4.24 -6.64 4.25
C PRO A 3 -4.54 -7.09 2.81
N LEU A 4 -3.99 -6.37 1.85
CA LEU A 4 -4.34 -6.58 0.45
C LEU A 4 -3.80 -7.91 -0.10
N PHE A 5 -2.55 -8.25 0.18
CA PHE A 5 -1.86 -9.40 -0.42
C PHE A 5 -1.16 -10.31 0.58
N VAL A 6 -0.24 -9.80 1.38
CA VAL A 6 0.48 -10.56 2.39
C VAL A 6 -0.35 -10.63 3.66
N LEU A 7 -0.47 -11.81 4.26
CA LEU A 7 -1.33 -12.05 5.43
C LEU A 7 -2.79 -11.58 5.20
N ALA A 8 -3.30 -11.81 4.00
CA ALA A 8 -4.60 -11.30 3.56
C ALA A 8 -5.81 -11.88 4.32
N ASP A 9 -5.62 -12.92 5.09
CA ASP A 9 -6.62 -13.55 5.96
C ASP A 9 -6.54 -13.11 7.43
N LYS A 10 -5.55 -12.27 7.76
CA LYS A 10 -5.37 -11.76 9.12
C LYS A 10 -6.08 -10.42 9.29
N ASP A 11 -7.01 -10.34 10.25
CA ASP A 11 -7.75 -9.11 10.51
C ASP A 11 -6.84 -7.95 10.92
N THR A 12 -7.14 -6.78 10.35
CA THR A 12 -6.46 -5.52 10.69
C THR A 12 -7.40 -4.68 11.56
N PRO A 13 -7.14 -4.56 12.86
CA PRO A 13 -8.01 -3.80 13.75
C PRO A 13 -7.97 -2.30 13.45
N MET A 14 -9.10 -1.64 13.71
CA MET A 14 -9.23 -0.19 13.62
C MET A 14 -8.99 0.46 14.99
N ASN A 15 -8.69 1.75 14.99
CA ASN A 15 -8.58 2.60 16.17
C ASN A 15 -7.55 2.12 17.21
N LYS A 16 -6.51 1.48 16.73
CA LYS A 16 -5.31 1.18 17.54
C LYS A 16 -4.08 1.06 16.67
N TRP A 17 -2.91 1.18 17.28
CA TRP A 17 -1.64 1.01 16.59
C TRP A 17 -1.41 -0.46 16.24
N VAL A 18 -1.02 -0.72 15.00
CA VAL A 18 -0.80 -2.07 14.48
C VAL A 18 0.57 -2.13 13.80
N ASN A 19 1.41 -3.02 14.28
CA ASN A 19 2.72 -3.28 13.67
C ASN A 19 2.58 -4.01 12.33
N ALA A 20 3.42 -3.65 11.37
CA ALA A 20 3.60 -4.46 10.18
C ALA A 20 4.23 -5.81 10.55
N GLU A 21 3.89 -6.84 9.80
CA GLU A 21 4.43 -8.18 9.96
C GLU A 21 5.08 -8.64 8.66
N CYS A 22 6.10 -9.49 8.79
CA CYS A 22 6.89 -9.93 7.64
C CYS A 22 6.15 -10.91 6.72
N GLY A 23 5.19 -11.65 7.23
CA GLY A 23 4.62 -12.78 6.51
C GLY A 23 5.57 -13.98 6.43
N GLU A 24 5.20 -15.02 5.67
CA GLU A 24 6.01 -16.22 5.50
C GLU A 24 7.03 -16.01 4.37
N ARG A 25 8.30 -15.90 4.76
CA ARG A 25 9.41 -15.68 3.83
C ARG A 25 9.92 -17.00 3.25
N ILE A 26 10.16 -16.99 1.93
CA ILE A 26 10.84 -18.06 1.20
C ILE A 26 11.95 -17.41 0.36
N ASP A 27 13.20 -17.51 0.79
CA ASP A 27 14.36 -16.81 0.22
C ASP A 27 14.12 -15.29 0.17
N ASN A 28 14.14 -14.67 -1.02
CA ASN A 28 13.88 -13.24 -1.21
C ASN A 28 12.41 -12.93 -1.52
N LYS A 29 11.52 -13.89 -1.29
CA LYS A 29 10.10 -13.78 -1.57
C LYS A 29 9.27 -13.96 -0.31
N VAL A 30 8.04 -13.52 -0.37
CA VAL A 30 7.04 -13.71 0.68
C VAL A 30 5.78 -14.30 0.08
N LYS A 31 5.14 -15.22 0.79
CA LYS A 31 3.84 -15.75 0.40
C LYS A 31 2.77 -14.67 0.44
N SER A 32 1.93 -14.64 -0.57
CA SER A 32 0.79 -13.73 -0.65
C SER A 32 -0.41 -14.38 -1.33
N LYS A 33 -1.54 -13.68 -1.30
CA LYS A 33 -2.75 -14.05 -2.03
C LYS A 33 -2.52 -14.18 -3.55
N LEU A 34 -1.53 -13.45 -4.08
CA LEU A 34 -1.17 -13.45 -5.50
C LEU A 34 0.00 -14.41 -5.83
N GLY A 35 0.41 -15.25 -4.91
CA GLY A 35 1.62 -16.08 -5.03
C GLY A 35 2.82 -15.45 -4.34
N LEU A 36 4.03 -15.71 -4.86
CA LEU A 36 5.25 -15.19 -4.27
C LEU A 36 5.53 -13.75 -4.75
N LEU A 37 5.59 -12.82 -3.80
CA LEU A 37 5.96 -11.43 -4.03
C LEU A 37 7.36 -11.13 -3.48
N ALA A 38 7.95 -10.02 -3.90
CA ALA A 38 9.20 -9.53 -3.33
C ALA A 38 9.05 -9.28 -1.83
N PHE A 39 10.06 -9.68 -1.04
CA PHE A 39 10.05 -9.52 0.41
C PHE A 39 10.41 -8.09 0.80
N ARG A 40 9.41 -7.30 1.11
CA ARG A 40 9.51 -5.88 1.50
C ARG A 40 8.53 -5.61 2.65
N PRO A 41 8.86 -6.05 3.87
CA PRO A 41 7.93 -6.00 5.00
C PRO A 41 7.73 -4.57 5.49
N ALA A 42 6.52 -4.09 5.34
CA ALA A 42 6.02 -2.80 5.85
C ALA A 42 4.53 -2.67 5.48
N TRP A 43 3.84 -1.75 6.12
CA TRP A 43 2.59 -1.25 5.58
C TRP A 43 2.89 -0.36 4.38
N HIS A 44 2.16 -0.58 3.27
CA HIS A 44 2.29 0.21 2.05
C HIS A 44 1.21 1.27 2.03
N LEU A 45 1.60 2.52 2.21
CA LEU A 45 0.68 3.66 2.28
C LEU A 45 0.90 4.60 1.09
N THR A 46 -0.11 5.40 0.78
CA THR A 46 -0.04 6.44 -0.25
C THR A 46 -0.46 7.79 0.33
N GLU A 47 -0.02 8.87 -0.29
CA GLU A 47 -0.47 10.22 0.09
C GLU A 47 -1.88 10.53 -0.42
N ILE A 48 -2.31 9.86 -1.48
CA ILE A 48 -3.64 9.99 -2.08
C ILE A 48 -4.26 8.61 -2.27
N PRO A 49 -5.60 8.47 -2.21
CA PRO A 49 -6.26 7.17 -2.37
C PRO A 49 -6.37 6.75 -3.85
N LEU A 50 -5.23 6.57 -4.50
CA LEU A 50 -5.12 6.18 -5.89
C LEU A 50 -3.93 5.25 -6.11
N ALA A 51 -4.20 4.09 -6.73
CA ALA A 51 -3.18 3.12 -7.09
C ALA A 51 -3.46 2.58 -8.50
N VAL A 52 -3.03 3.32 -9.52
CA VAL A 52 -3.32 3.02 -10.93
C VAL A 52 -2.70 1.72 -11.44
N HIS A 53 -1.77 1.13 -10.70
CA HIS A 53 -1.12 -0.14 -11.03
C HIS A 53 -1.75 -1.35 -10.32
N ILE A 54 -2.79 -1.13 -9.51
CA ILE A 54 -3.51 -2.18 -8.78
C ILE A 54 -5.00 -2.08 -9.13
N GLY A 55 -5.59 -3.20 -9.54
CA GLY A 55 -7.02 -3.25 -9.83
C GLY A 55 -7.37 -4.25 -10.93
N VAL A 56 -8.43 -3.97 -11.64
CA VAL A 56 -8.98 -4.82 -12.68
C VAL A 56 -8.74 -4.21 -14.04
N LYS A 57 -8.29 -5.03 -14.99
CA LYS A 57 -8.10 -4.61 -16.39
C LYS A 57 -9.42 -4.36 -17.07
N GLY A 58 -9.49 -3.29 -17.86
CA GLY A 58 -10.58 -3.00 -18.76
C GLY A 58 -10.36 -3.59 -20.16
N GLU A 59 -11.17 -3.17 -21.11
CA GLU A 59 -11.12 -3.62 -22.49
C GLU A 59 -9.80 -3.25 -23.19
N SER A 60 -9.18 -2.15 -22.79
CA SER A 60 -7.87 -1.72 -23.32
C SER A 60 -6.71 -2.64 -22.90
N GLY A 61 -6.92 -3.53 -21.91
CA GLY A 61 -5.87 -4.36 -21.32
C GLY A 61 -5.06 -3.67 -20.23
N SER A 62 -5.29 -2.38 -19.96
CA SER A 62 -4.71 -1.66 -18.84
C SER A 62 -5.63 -1.70 -17.60
N ILE A 63 -5.07 -1.39 -16.42
CA ILE A 63 -5.86 -1.28 -15.19
C ILE A 63 -6.79 -0.06 -15.31
N GLU A 64 -8.11 -0.29 -15.29
CA GLU A 64 -9.12 0.75 -15.46
C GLU A 64 -10.08 0.87 -14.26
N TYR A 65 -10.14 -0.16 -13.41
CA TYR A 65 -11.09 -0.23 -12.31
C TYR A 65 -10.43 -0.62 -11.00
N MET A 66 -10.98 -0.11 -9.91
CA MET A 66 -10.72 -0.69 -8.59
C MET A 66 -11.33 -2.08 -8.49
N ASN A 67 -10.67 -2.96 -7.74
CA ASN A 67 -11.26 -4.23 -7.37
C ASN A 67 -12.54 -3.98 -6.55
N PRO A 68 -13.65 -4.72 -6.82
CA PRO A 68 -14.93 -4.50 -6.14
C PRO A 68 -14.89 -4.68 -4.62
N GLU A 69 -13.91 -5.43 -4.09
CA GLU A 69 -13.80 -5.71 -2.64
C GLU A 69 -12.76 -4.83 -1.93
N HIS A 70 -11.99 -4.03 -2.66
CA HIS A 70 -10.95 -3.19 -2.06
C HIS A 70 -11.52 -1.87 -1.56
N VAL A 71 -10.99 -1.39 -0.44
CA VAL A 71 -11.35 -0.08 0.14
C VAL A 71 -10.08 0.70 0.45
N TRP A 72 -10.22 2.02 0.49
CA TRP A 72 -9.19 2.91 1.01
C TRP A 72 -9.47 3.27 2.45
N CYS A 73 -8.42 3.36 3.25
CA CYS A 73 -8.50 3.76 4.65
C CYS A 73 -7.64 5.00 4.89
N GLU A 74 -8.14 5.90 5.74
CA GLU A 74 -7.33 6.97 6.29
C GLU A 74 -6.54 6.44 7.48
N VAL A 75 -5.23 6.62 7.46
CA VAL A 75 -4.33 6.10 8.49
C VAL A 75 -3.33 7.17 8.96
N SER A 76 -2.86 7.03 10.19
CA SER A 76 -1.63 7.65 10.67
C SER A 76 -0.52 6.62 10.72
N TYR A 77 0.74 7.04 10.65
CA TYR A 77 1.88 6.14 10.78
C TYR A 77 2.95 6.76 11.70
N LYS A 78 3.78 5.91 12.27
CA LYS A 78 4.92 6.33 13.08
C LYS A 78 6.02 6.90 12.18
N ASP A 79 6.48 8.11 12.48
CA ASP A 79 7.51 8.82 11.74
C ASP A 79 8.71 9.23 12.62
N ASP A 80 8.86 8.59 13.77
CA ASP A 80 9.94 8.89 14.73
C ASP A 80 11.32 8.62 14.14
N VAL A 81 11.43 7.60 13.26
CA VAL A 81 12.67 7.21 12.61
C VAL A 81 12.55 7.33 11.10
N ASP A 82 13.48 8.07 10.49
CA ASP A 82 13.62 8.12 9.03
C ASP A 82 14.60 7.03 8.57
N TYR A 83 14.07 6.00 7.92
CA TYR A 83 14.87 4.90 7.37
C TYR A 83 15.33 5.13 5.94
N GLN A 84 15.02 6.29 5.34
CA GLN A 84 15.40 6.55 3.94
C GLN A 84 16.91 6.44 3.70
N PRO A 85 17.79 6.96 4.58
CA PRO A 85 19.23 6.80 4.38
C PRO A 85 19.67 5.34 4.32
N LEU A 86 19.12 4.48 5.18
CA LEU A 86 19.44 3.04 5.19
C LEU A 86 18.91 2.34 3.94
N ALA A 87 17.69 2.66 3.50
CA ALA A 87 17.12 2.10 2.28
C ALA A 87 17.95 2.52 1.06
N ASN A 88 18.33 3.79 0.98
CA ASN A 88 19.16 4.31 -0.11
C ASN A 88 20.55 3.69 -0.14
N GLU A 89 21.17 3.45 1.01
CA GLU A 89 22.46 2.75 1.12
C GLU A 89 22.38 1.34 0.51
N ARG A 90 21.30 0.60 0.80
CA ARG A 90 21.07 -0.72 0.17
C ARG A 90 20.83 -0.64 -1.33
N GLY A 91 20.35 0.50 -1.82
CA GLY A 91 20.15 0.75 -3.25
C GLY A 91 21.44 0.96 -4.04
N VAL A 92 22.56 1.21 -3.37
CA VAL A 92 23.85 1.40 -4.04
C VAL A 92 24.49 0.05 -4.34
N ILE A 93 24.63 -0.28 -5.64
CA ILE A 93 25.22 -1.53 -6.11
C ILE A 93 26.35 -1.19 -7.08
N ASN A 94 27.57 -1.66 -6.78
CA ASN A 94 28.76 -1.36 -7.58
C ASN A 94 28.97 0.15 -7.81
N GLY A 95 28.74 0.96 -6.78
CA GLY A 95 28.90 2.42 -6.81
C GLY A 95 27.76 3.17 -7.53
N LYS A 96 26.71 2.48 -7.98
CA LYS A 96 25.56 3.10 -8.67
C LYS A 96 24.27 2.88 -7.86
N PHE A 97 23.48 3.96 -7.76
CA PHE A 97 22.17 3.90 -7.12
C PHE A 97 21.13 3.22 -8.03
N SER A 98 20.49 2.17 -7.49
CA SER A 98 19.37 1.47 -8.12
C SER A 98 18.10 1.70 -7.28
N PRO A 99 17.12 2.49 -7.75
CA PRO A 99 15.89 2.71 -7.02
C PRO A 99 15.13 1.43 -6.68
N LYS A 100 15.19 0.42 -7.56
CA LYS A 100 14.53 -0.89 -7.36
C LYS A 100 15.09 -1.68 -6.19
N LYS A 101 16.29 -1.37 -5.73
CA LYS A 101 16.99 -2.04 -4.62
C LYS A 101 17.00 -1.21 -3.33
N ALA A 102 16.44 0.01 -3.36
CA ALA A 102 16.40 0.91 -2.22
C ALA A 102 15.22 0.60 -1.29
N TYR A 103 15.21 -0.61 -0.72
CA TYR A 103 14.20 -1.05 0.24
C TYR A 103 14.84 -1.88 1.36
N LEU A 104 14.12 -2.02 2.46
CA LEU A 104 14.55 -2.83 3.60
C LEU A 104 13.90 -4.21 3.56
N ASP A 105 14.60 -5.22 4.08
CA ASP A 105 14.11 -6.60 4.25
C ASP A 105 13.67 -6.91 5.69
N TYR A 106 13.45 -5.87 6.46
CA TYR A 106 12.90 -5.92 7.81
C TYR A 106 11.91 -4.79 8.03
N VAL A 107 11.06 -4.93 9.03
CA VAL A 107 10.05 -3.91 9.38
C VAL A 107 10.75 -2.65 9.90
N PRO A 108 10.45 -1.45 9.36
CA PRO A 108 11.00 -0.19 9.86
C PRO A 108 10.28 0.22 11.16
N VAL A 109 10.67 -0.37 12.28
CA VAL A 109 10.03 -0.15 13.58
C VAL A 109 10.04 1.33 13.95
N ASP A 110 8.90 1.87 14.35
CA ASP A 110 8.67 3.29 14.71
C ASP A 110 9.03 4.28 13.60
N GLY A 111 9.11 3.83 12.37
CA GLY A 111 9.57 4.68 11.30
C GLY A 111 9.02 4.33 9.92
N TYR A 112 9.64 4.91 8.93
CA TYR A 112 9.18 4.84 7.54
C TYR A 112 10.33 5.09 6.56
N TYR A 113 10.08 4.76 5.29
CA TYR A 113 10.84 5.22 4.13
C TYR A 113 9.93 5.22 2.90
N LYS A 114 10.36 5.85 1.81
CA LYS A 114 9.60 5.89 0.56
C LYS A 114 10.18 4.93 -0.46
N TYR A 115 9.32 4.27 -1.21
CA TYR A 115 9.71 3.30 -2.22
C TYR A 115 8.69 3.24 -3.36
N LYS A 116 9.17 3.05 -4.59
CA LYS A 116 8.33 2.90 -5.77
C LYS A 116 8.41 1.47 -6.30
N THR A 117 7.32 0.71 -6.20
CA THR A 117 7.28 -0.71 -6.56
C THR A 117 7.07 -0.96 -8.04
N SER A 118 6.48 0.00 -8.76
CA SER A 118 6.16 -0.12 -10.18
C SER A 118 6.47 1.19 -10.89
N PRO A 119 7.05 1.14 -12.12
CA PRO A 119 7.24 2.35 -12.94
C PRO A 119 5.92 3.08 -13.24
N ASN A 120 4.80 2.36 -13.24
CA ASN A 120 3.47 2.91 -13.49
C ASN A 120 2.79 3.46 -12.24
N GLN A 121 3.40 3.30 -11.07
CA GLN A 121 2.88 3.85 -9.83
C GLN A 121 2.92 5.37 -9.87
N LEU A 122 1.80 6.00 -9.54
CA LEU A 122 1.72 7.43 -9.34
C LEU A 122 2.25 7.77 -7.96
N GLY A 123 3.36 8.51 -7.90
CA GLY A 123 4.05 8.77 -6.63
C GLY A 123 4.83 7.57 -6.09
N GLU A 124 4.99 7.51 -4.78
CA GLU A 124 5.74 6.48 -4.07
C GLU A 124 4.90 5.88 -2.94
N TRP A 125 5.18 4.62 -2.59
CA TRP A 125 4.70 4.07 -1.33
C TRP A 125 5.43 4.72 -0.16
N ILE A 126 4.68 4.96 0.92
CA ILE A 126 5.24 5.17 2.25
C ILE A 126 5.28 3.80 2.92
N MET A 127 6.48 3.31 3.16
CA MET A 127 6.73 2.00 3.77
C MET A 127 6.84 2.20 5.27
N ALA A 128 5.74 1.94 6.00
CA ALA A 128 5.63 2.23 7.43
C ALA A 128 5.64 0.96 8.28
N GLY A 129 6.28 1.03 9.44
CA GLY A 129 6.35 -0.10 10.38
C GLY A 129 5.12 -0.24 11.26
N GLU A 130 4.39 0.83 11.48
CA GLU A 130 3.24 0.85 12.39
C GLU A 130 2.21 1.87 11.92
N ILE A 131 0.94 1.47 11.91
CA ILE A 131 -0.17 2.33 11.48
C ILE A 131 -1.29 2.35 12.52
N PHE A 132 -2.08 3.43 12.46
CA PHE A 132 -3.34 3.58 13.16
C PHE A 132 -4.43 3.82 12.11
N VAL A 133 -5.36 2.88 11.96
CA VAL A 133 -6.46 3.00 10.99
C VAL A 133 -7.60 3.79 11.61
N HIS A 134 -7.86 5.00 11.08
CA HIS A 134 -8.89 5.89 11.60
C HIS A 134 -10.27 5.55 11.07
N LYS A 135 -10.38 5.37 9.76
CA LYS A 135 -11.66 5.11 9.09
C LYS A 135 -11.49 4.48 7.72
N VAL A 136 -12.53 3.81 7.28
CA VAL A 136 -12.68 3.40 5.88
C VAL A 136 -13.31 4.56 5.12
N LEU A 137 -12.71 4.94 3.99
CA LEU A 137 -13.25 5.99 3.12
C LEU A 137 -14.39 5.44 2.26
N THR A 138 -15.48 6.19 2.17
CA THR A 138 -16.51 5.92 1.17
C THR A 138 -15.98 6.22 -0.23
N ASP A 139 -16.57 5.62 -1.25
CA ASP A 139 -16.18 5.90 -2.63
C ASP A 139 -16.38 7.38 -2.98
N GLY A 140 -17.42 8.03 -2.43
CA GLY A 140 -17.62 9.47 -2.56
C GLY A 140 -16.51 10.31 -1.96
N GLU A 141 -16.05 9.95 -0.75
CA GLU A 141 -14.92 10.63 -0.11
C GLU A 141 -13.63 10.48 -0.92
N VAL A 142 -13.38 9.30 -1.47
CA VAL A 142 -12.22 9.06 -2.35
C VAL A 142 -12.28 9.94 -3.59
N ARG A 143 -13.44 10.00 -4.26
CA ARG A 143 -13.65 10.86 -5.44
C ARG A 143 -13.43 12.34 -5.10
N ASP A 144 -13.95 12.82 -3.98
CA ASP A 144 -13.81 14.21 -3.56
C ASP A 144 -12.34 14.58 -3.31
N ILE A 145 -11.60 13.74 -2.58
CA ILE A 145 -10.17 13.94 -2.31
C ILE A 145 -9.37 14.02 -3.63
N LEU A 146 -9.60 13.09 -4.54
CA LEU A 146 -8.87 13.02 -5.80
C LEU A 146 -9.20 14.18 -6.72
N THR A 147 -10.48 14.54 -6.82
CA THR A 147 -10.94 15.67 -7.64
C THR A 147 -10.36 16.99 -7.14
N GLU A 148 -10.34 17.23 -5.84
CA GLU A 148 -9.73 18.41 -5.22
C GLU A 148 -8.23 18.52 -5.55
N LYS A 149 -7.52 17.40 -5.61
CA LYS A 149 -6.10 17.35 -5.93
C LYS A 149 -5.81 17.30 -7.45
N GLY A 150 -6.83 17.36 -8.29
CA GLY A 150 -6.70 17.36 -9.74
C GLY A 150 -6.46 15.98 -10.36
N TYR A 151 -6.75 14.90 -9.64
CA TYR A 151 -6.63 13.54 -10.15
C TYR A 151 -7.98 13.01 -10.61
N ARG A 152 -7.94 12.15 -11.63
CA ARG A 152 -9.11 11.41 -12.09
C ARG A 152 -9.30 10.17 -11.21
N PRO A 153 -10.44 10.00 -10.54
CA PRO A 153 -10.71 8.80 -9.75
C PRO A 153 -10.82 7.56 -10.62
N MET A 154 -10.36 6.42 -10.10
CA MET A 154 -10.64 5.12 -10.70
C MET A 154 -12.05 4.69 -10.30
N PRO A 155 -12.92 4.32 -11.26
CA PRO A 155 -14.22 3.77 -10.91
C PRO A 155 -14.04 2.36 -10.32
N ARG A 156 -14.97 1.97 -9.46
CA ARG A 156 -15.07 0.59 -9.00
C ARG A 156 -15.71 -0.25 -10.10
N LYS A 157 -15.22 -1.47 -10.31
CA LYS A 157 -15.69 -2.29 -11.43
C LYS A 157 -17.21 -2.56 -11.39
N ASP A 158 -17.74 -2.90 -10.23
CA ASP A 158 -19.15 -3.28 -10.07
C ASP A 158 -20.00 -2.18 -9.37
N GLY A 159 -19.54 -0.94 -9.44
CA GLY A 159 -20.18 0.19 -8.77
C GLY A 159 -19.68 0.41 -7.35
N ASP A 160 -20.25 1.41 -6.70
CA ASP A 160 -19.85 1.78 -5.33
C ASP A 160 -20.20 0.69 -4.32
N ILE A 161 -19.37 0.55 -3.30
CA ILE A 161 -19.61 -0.39 -2.20
C ILE A 161 -20.39 0.33 -1.08
N ASP A 162 -21.41 -0.32 -0.55
CA ASP A 162 -22.10 0.15 0.65
C ASP A 162 -21.36 -0.36 1.89
N LEU A 163 -20.60 0.53 2.52
CA LEU A 163 -19.80 0.21 3.69
C LEU A 163 -20.64 -0.12 4.93
N SER A 164 -21.91 0.32 4.97
CA SER A 164 -22.78 0.04 6.11
C SER A 164 -23.07 -1.45 6.29
N GLU A 165 -23.06 -2.21 5.20
CA GLU A 165 -23.21 -3.67 5.22
C GLU A 165 -22.08 -4.38 5.96
N TYR A 166 -20.93 -3.71 6.11
CA TYR A 166 -19.73 -4.24 6.76
C TYR A 166 -19.50 -3.65 8.17
N GLY A 167 -20.46 -2.86 8.68
CA GLY A 167 -20.37 -2.25 10.00
C GLY A 167 -19.52 -0.98 10.11
N PHE A 168 -19.29 -0.32 8.99
CA PHE A 168 -18.55 0.95 8.94
C PHE A 168 -19.43 2.18 8.90
#